data_4bf9f38cadc5bf78f3657cae2b720435
#
_entry.id   4bf9f38cadc5bf78f3657cae2b720435
#
_cell.length_a   1.000
_cell.length_b   1.000
_cell.length_c   1.000
_cell.angle_alpha   90.00
_cell.angle_beta   90.00
_cell.angle_gamma   90.00
#
_symmetry.space_group_name_H-M   'P 1'
#
loop_
_entity.id
_entity.type
_entity.pdbx_description
1 polymer ?
#
loop_
_entity_poly.entity_id
_entity_poly.type
_entity_poly.pdbx_seq_one_letter_code
_entity_poly.pdbx_strand_id
1 'polypeptide(L)'
;MGPIIGVTATLKEDPQLMATRPLGSFVRADLDYVVGVADAGGVPVVLPPIPGTAEKMAERIDGLLLSGGSDLDPSYYGEKPVPELDVTLPERDAFEMALVEHVLDRGVPVFGICRGLQVLNVALGGTLYQDLPSQYSSDGLIAHRQKMPKWQWTHEVEVDDNSEMAQIMDSVDLRVNSYHHQAVKNLAEPLSVVAQACDGVVEAAEYPDLSERWIVGVQWHAEAMRDTQSPEHRNLFTAHVAAAEQYALRRAVA
;
A
#
# COMPACT_ATOMS: atom_id res chain seq x y z
N MET A 1 24.33 -8.35 2.92
CA MET A 1 23.58 -7.08 3.11
C MET A 1 22.12 -7.40 2.88
N GLY A 2 21.21 -6.83 3.69
CA GLY A 2 19.79 -7.02 3.45
C GLY A 2 19.33 -6.40 2.11
N PRO A 3 18.19 -6.85 1.56
CA PRO A 3 17.65 -6.33 0.31
C PRO A 3 17.27 -4.85 0.44
N ILE A 4 17.37 -4.10 -0.65
CA ILE A 4 17.00 -2.67 -0.71
C ILE A 4 15.50 -2.56 -0.96
N ILE A 5 14.77 -2.02 0.01
CA ILE A 5 13.32 -1.82 -0.08
C ILE A 5 13.02 -0.34 -0.34
N GLY A 6 12.48 -0.04 -1.51
CA GLY A 6 11.98 1.29 -1.81
C GLY A 6 10.67 1.55 -1.07
N VAL A 7 10.62 2.64 -0.29
CA VAL A 7 9.41 3.08 0.42
C VAL A 7 8.94 4.37 -0.23
N THR A 8 7.73 4.38 -0.79
CA THR A 8 7.21 5.58 -1.45
C THR A 8 6.88 6.67 -0.43
N ALA A 9 7.14 7.91 -0.82
CA ALA A 9 6.94 9.08 0.01
C ALA A 9 5.84 9.99 -0.55
N THR A 10 5.30 10.84 0.31
CA THR A 10 4.36 11.89 -0.08
C THR A 10 5.07 13.25 -0.19
N LEU A 11 4.46 14.17 -0.93
CA LEU A 11 4.82 15.58 -0.92
C LEU A 11 3.96 16.32 0.10
N LYS A 12 4.56 17.23 0.82
CA LYS A 12 3.85 18.11 1.73
C LYS A 12 4.30 19.55 1.50
N GLU A 13 3.35 20.40 1.21
CA GLU A 13 3.59 21.83 1.08
C GLU A 13 3.81 22.48 2.45
N ASP A 14 4.77 23.38 2.52
CA ASP A 14 4.97 24.25 3.67
C ASP A 14 4.73 25.70 3.22
N PRO A 15 3.67 26.37 3.72
CA PRO A 15 3.35 27.74 3.35
C PRO A 15 4.49 28.74 3.62
N GLN A 16 5.34 28.48 4.62
CA GLN A 16 6.49 29.34 4.92
C GLN A 16 7.63 29.13 3.90
N LEU A 17 7.83 27.89 3.47
CA LEU A 17 8.81 27.60 2.42
C LEU A 17 8.32 28.06 1.05
N MET A 18 7.05 27.97 0.74
CA MET A 18 6.47 28.46 -0.53
C MET A 18 6.68 29.96 -0.71
N ALA A 19 6.71 30.73 0.36
CA ALA A 19 6.98 32.17 0.33
C ALA A 19 8.45 32.49 -0.01
N THR A 20 9.37 31.53 0.10
CA THR A 20 10.83 31.77 -0.02
C THR A 20 11.53 30.90 -1.04
N ARG A 21 10.88 29.86 -1.57
CA ARG A 21 11.45 28.88 -2.50
C ARG A 21 10.47 28.51 -3.63
N PRO A 22 10.92 28.31 -4.87
CA PRO A 22 10.08 27.90 -6.00
C PRO A 22 9.37 26.55 -5.77
N LEU A 23 9.99 25.64 -5.01
CA LEU A 23 9.45 24.34 -4.61
C LEU A 23 9.29 24.33 -3.09
N GLY A 24 8.27 25.02 -2.57
CA GLY A 24 7.98 25.13 -1.14
C GLY A 24 7.46 23.84 -0.49
N SER A 25 7.79 22.67 -1.03
CA SER A 25 7.37 21.37 -0.53
C SER A 25 8.55 20.56 -0.01
N PHE A 26 8.25 19.60 0.85
CA PHE A 26 9.22 18.62 1.33
C PHE A 26 8.70 17.20 1.13
N VAL A 27 9.63 16.26 1.00
CA VAL A 27 9.34 14.83 0.91
C VAL A 27 9.13 14.28 2.32
N ARG A 28 8.03 13.55 2.54
CA ARG A 28 7.69 12.93 3.81
C ARG A 28 7.42 11.44 3.64
N ALA A 29 8.06 10.63 4.46
CA ALA A 29 7.68 9.25 4.72
C ALA A 29 7.41 9.09 6.22
N ASP A 30 6.31 8.44 6.58
CA ASP A 30 6.05 8.14 7.99
C ASP A 30 7.04 7.08 8.47
N LEU A 31 7.61 7.30 9.65
CA LEU A 31 8.72 6.50 10.17
C LEU A 31 8.32 5.03 10.37
N ASP A 32 7.04 4.76 10.64
CA ASP A 32 6.54 3.41 10.88
C ASP A 32 6.76 2.46 9.70
N TYR A 33 6.65 2.94 8.45
CA TYR A 33 6.99 2.14 7.25
C TYR A 33 8.48 1.81 7.20
N VAL A 34 9.31 2.83 7.44
CA VAL A 34 10.77 2.72 7.37
C VAL A 34 11.29 1.77 8.44
N VAL A 35 10.80 1.91 9.67
CA VAL A 35 11.16 1.04 10.80
C VAL A 35 10.63 -0.38 10.58
N GLY A 36 9.42 -0.55 10.03
CA GLY A 36 8.88 -1.88 9.70
C GLY A 36 9.77 -2.67 8.76
N VAL A 37 10.29 -2.02 7.72
CA VAL A 37 11.26 -2.62 6.79
C VAL A 37 12.60 -2.93 7.49
N ALA A 38 13.12 -1.99 8.29
CA ALA A 38 14.40 -2.17 8.98
C ALA A 38 14.34 -3.29 10.02
N ASP A 39 13.28 -3.37 10.82
CA ASP A 39 13.05 -4.43 11.82
C ASP A 39 12.93 -5.82 11.17
N ALA A 40 12.43 -5.88 9.94
CA ALA A 40 12.37 -7.11 9.13
C ALA A 40 13.71 -7.49 8.47
N GLY A 41 14.77 -6.68 8.64
CA GLY A 41 16.11 -6.94 8.08
C GLY A 41 16.35 -6.35 6.69
N GLY A 42 15.41 -5.60 6.11
CA GLY A 42 15.59 -4.86 4.86
C GLY A 42 16.37 -3.56 5.05
N VAL A 43 16.88 -3.00 3.96
CA VAL A 43 17.50 -1.67 3.91
C VAL A 43 16.47 -0.69 3.31
N PRO A 44 15.76 0.12 4.12
CA PRO A 44 14.75 1.02 3.60
C PRO A 44 15.39 2.23 2.90
N VAL A 45 14.89 2.54 1.70
CA VAL A 45 15.25 3.73 0.93
C VAL A 45 13.99 4.51 0.59
N VAL A 46 13.89 5.75 1.04
CA VAL A 46 12.74 6.62 0.76
C VAL A 46 12.81 7.08 -0.69
N LEU A 47 11.74 6.82 -1.45
CA LEU A 47 11.62 7.19 -2.86
C LEU A 47 10.81 8.49 -2.99
N PRO A 48 11.46 9.63 -3.32
CA PRO A 48 10.75 10.88 -3.58
C PRO A 48 9.96 10.79 -4.89
N PRO A 49 8.72 11.33 -4.96
CA PRO A 49 7.90 11.31 -6.16
C PRO A 49 8.36 12.37 -7.16
N ILE A 50 9.49 12.12 -7.81
CA ILE A 50 10.08 13.02 -8.82
C ILE A 50 9.73 12.48 -10.21
N PRO A 51 9.01 13.25 -11.05
CA PRO A 51 8.67 12.84 -12.40
C PRO A 51 9.87 12.36 -13.23
N GLY A 52 9.69 11.25 -13.97
CA GLY A 52 10.71 10.69 -14.86
C GLY A 52 11.86 9.93 -14.17
N THR A 53 11.73 9.66 -12.85
CA THR A 53 12.76 8.88 -12.13
C THR A 53 12.32 7.46 -11.78
N ALA A 54 11.05 7.11 -11.99
CA ALA A 54 10.44 5.84 -11.59
C ALA A 54 11.20 4.62 -12.11
N GLU A 55 11.49 4.57 -13.42
CA GLU A 55 12.25 3.48 -14.04
C GLU A 55 13.61 3.24 -13.36
N LYS A 56 14.37 4.34 -13.21
CA LYS A 56 15.70 4.27 -12.60
C LYS A 56 15.67 3.86 -11.14
N MET A 57 14.61 4.21 -10.41
CA MET A 57 14.41 3.77 -9.03
C MET A 57 14.02 2.29 -8.97
N ALA A 58 13.11 1.84 -9.85
CA ALA A 58 12.74 0.44 -9.97
C ALA A 58 13.96 -0.48 -10.23
N GLU A 59 14.95 0.01 -11.00
CA GLU A 59 16.20 -0.72 -11.24
C GLU A 59 17.10 -0.91 -10.01
N ARG A 60 16.93 -0.11 -8.98
CA ARG A 60 17.84 -0.03 -7.83
C ARG A 60 17.32 -0.69 -6.58
N ILE A 61 16.04 -1.04 -6.55
CA ILE A 61 15.39 -1.66 -5.40
C ILE A 61 15.20 -3.16 -5.61
N ASP A 62 15.11 -3.89 -4.53
CA ASP A 62 14.87 -5.32 -4.49
C ASP A 62 13.44 -5.64 -4.06
N GLY A 63 12.75 -4.68 -3.46
CA GLY A 63 11.34 -4.73 -3.10
C GLY A 63 10.75 -3.33 -3.08
N LEU A 64 9.44 -3.21 -3.30
CA LEU A 64 8.68 -1.96 -3.24
C LEU A 64 7.64 -2.00 -2.13
N LEU A 65 7.64 -1.00 -1.25
CA LEU A 65 6.57 -0.71 -0.31
C LEU A 65 5.85 0.57 -0.75
N LEU A 66 4.59 0.42 -1.16
CA LEU A 66 3.69 1.53 -1.46
C LEU A 66 3.01 1.98 -0.17
N SER A 67 3.29 3.20 0.26
CA SER A 67 2.78 3.76 1.51
C SER A 67 1.36 4.32 1.38
N GLY A 68 0.68 4.47 2.51
CA GLY A 68 -0.59 5.19 2.61
C GLY A 68 -0.51 6.66 2.23
N GLY A 69 -1.64 7.36 2.19
CA GLY A 69 -1.64 8.79 1.88
C GLY A 69 -2.96 9.36 1.42
N SER A 70 -2.88 10.41 0.59
CA SER A 70 -3.99 11.13 -0.04
C SER A 70 -4.76 10.25 -1.03
N ASP A 71 -5.91 10.72 -1.50
CA ASP A 71 -6.70 10.04 -2.52
C ASP A 71 -5.93 9.88 -3.83
N LEU A 72 -6.27 8.84 -4.59
CA LEU A 72 -5.80 8.65 -5.94
C LEU A 72 -6.75 9.35 -6.92
N ASP A 73 -6.19 10.09 -7.89
CA ASP A 73 -6.98 10.77 -8.90
C ASP A 73 -7.83 9.77 -9.72
N PRO A 74 -9.18 9.93 -9.73
CA PRO A 74 -10.09 9.03 -10.42
C PRO A 74 -9.89 8.94 -11.93
N SER A 75 -9.18 9.87 -12.55
CA SER A 75 -8.83 9.81 -13.97
C SER A 75 -7.98 8.56 -14.31
N TYR A 76 -7.20 8.03 -13.36
CA TYR A 76 -6.40 6.80 -13.55
C TYR A 76 -7.25 5.53 -13.70
N TYR A 77 -8.50 5.53 -13.23
CA TYR A 77 -9.45 4.43 -13.42
C TYR A 77 -10.71 4.84 -14.21
N GLY A 78 -10.59 5.92 -15.01
CA GLY A 78 -11.60 6.33 -15.99
C GLY A 78 -12.86 6.97 -15.42
N GLU A 79 -12.84 7.39 -14.16
CA GLU A 79 -13.97 8.06 -13.50
C GLU A 79 -13.77 9.57 -13.39
N LYS A 80 -14.87 10.30 -13.16
CA LYS A 80 -14.84 11.73 -12.82
C LYS A 80 -14.81 11.89 -11.30
N PRO A 81 -14.19 12.96 -10.76
CA PRO A 81 -14.17 13.20 -9.33
C PRO A 81 -15.59 13.44 -8.78
N VAL A 82 -15.89 12.82 -7.63
CA VAL A 82 -17.09 13.09 -6.86
C VAL A 82 -16.83 14.23 -5.85
N PRO A 83 -17.90 14.89 -5.29
CA PRO A 83 -17.72 15.97 -4.35
C PRO A 83 -16.97 15.61 -3.06
N GLU A 84 -17.01 14.34 -2.68
CA GLU A 84 -16.41 13.79 -1.46
C GLU A 84 -14.94 13.38 -1.64
N LEU A 85 -14.38 13.50 -2.86
CA LEU A 85 -12.96 13.25 -3.12
C LEU A 85 -12.11 14.20 -2.28
N ASP A 86 -11.18 13.65 -1.49
CA ASP A 86 -10.21 14.44 -0.73
C ASP A 86 -9.04 14.90 -1.64
N VAL A 87 -7.98 15.42 -1.06
CA VAL A 87 -6.81 15.94 -1.80
C VAL A 87 -6.10 14.83 -2.57
N THR A 88 -5.88 15.06 -3.86
CA THR A 88 -4.98 14.25 -4.72
C THR A 88 -3.62 14.91 -4.86
N LEU A 89 -2.59 14.16 -5.19
CA LEU A 89 -1.23 14.64 -5.41
C LEU A 89 -0.74 14.17 -6.79
N PRO A 90 -0.97 14.94 -7.86
CA PRO A 90 -0.71 14.51 -9.24
C PRO A 90 0.72 14.02 -9.50
N GLU A 91 1.72 14.65 -8.89
CA GLU A 91 3.13 14.25 -9.05
C GLU A 91 3.39 12.90 -8.39
N ARG A 92 2.76 12.64 -7.23
CA ARG A 92 2.86 11.36 -6.53
C ARG A 92 2.12 10.26 -7.30
N ASP A 93 0.92 10.57 -7.77
CA ASP A 93 0.09 9.63 -8.53
C ASP A 93 0.82 9.19 -9.79
N ALA A 94 1.30 10.14 -10.60
CA ALA A 94 2.05 9.86 -11.82
C ALA A 94 3.34 9.07 -11.56
N PHE A 95 4.07 9.41 -10.49
CA PHE A 95 5.30 8.72 -10.12
C PHE A 95 5.01 7.27 -9.67
N GLU A 96 4.05 7.05 -8.77
CA GLU A 96 3.76 5.72 -8.23
C GLU A 96 3.13 4.81 -9.29
N MET A 97 2.25 5.31 -10.16
CA MET A 97 1.71 4.54 -11.28
C MET A 97 2.82 4.04 -12.22
N ALA A 98 3.73 4.92 -12.62
CA ALA A 98 4.89 4.54 -13.44
C ALA A 98 5.84 3.58 -12.69
N LEU A 99 6.05 3.80 -11.39
CA LEU A 99 6.92 2.94 -10.58
C LEU A 99 6.36 1.52 -10.49
N VAL A 100 5.04 1.38 -10.25
CA VAL A 100 4.37 0.07 -10.19
C VAL A 100 4.50 -0.66 -11.52
N GLU A 101 4.26 -0.01 -12.65
CA GLU A 101 4.46 -0.60 -13.98
C GLU A 101 5.87 -1.20 -14.12
N HIS A 102 6.90 -0.40 -13.85
CA HIS A 102 8.29 -0.84 -14.00
C HIS A 102 8.69 -1.95 -13.02
N VAL A 103 8.22 -1.94 -11.78
CA VAL A 103 8.56 -3.00 -10.80
C VAL A 103 7.82 -4.30 -11.11
N LEU A 104 6.57 -4.24 -11.60
CA LEU A 104 5.81 -5.42 -12.01
C LEU A 104 6.45 -6.10 -13.22
N ASP A 105 6.87 -5.34 -14.24
CA ASP A 105 7.58 -5.85 -15.41
C ASP A 105 8.88 -6.57 -15.05
N ARG A 106 9.53 -6.16 -13.98
CA ARG A 106 10.79 -6.74 -13.48
C ARG A 106 10.58 -7.88 -12.48
N GLY A 107 9.34 -8.13 -12.04
CA GLY A 107 9.02 -9.12 -11.02
C GLY A 107 9.52 -8.75 -9.61
N VAL A 108 9.69 -7.46 -9.33
CA VAL A 108 10.06 -6.96 -8.00
C VAL A 108 8.89 -7.20 -7.04
N PRO A 109 9.12 -7.77 -5.83
CA PRO A 109 8.09 -7.92 -4.81
C PRO A 109 7.46 -6.58 -4.40
N VAL A 110 6.12 -6.55 -4.30
CA VAL A 110 5.35 -5.35 -3.98
C VAL A 110 4.48 -5.55 -2.75
N PHE A 111 4.59 -4.64 -1.78
CA PHE A 111 3.71 -4.55 -0.62
C PHE A 111 2.97 -3.21 -0.65
N GLY A 112 1.63 -3.23 -0.78
CA GLY A 112 0.79 -2.05 -0.76
C GLY A 112 0.06 -1.88 0.57
N ILE A 113 0.16 -0.71 1.22
CA ILE A 113 -0.52 -0.40 2.47
C ILE A 113 -1.49 0.77 2.27
N CYS A 114 -2.77 0.56 2.59
CA CYS A 114 -3.86 1.53 2.49
C CYS A 114 -3.97 2.09 1.05
N ARG A 115 -3.59 3.33 0.81
CA ARG A 115 -3.50 3.88 -0.54
C ARG A 115 -2.59 3.03 -1.45
N GLY A 116 -1.57 2.36 -0.90
CA GLY A 116 -0.69 1.48 -1.66
C GLY A 116 -1.41 0.29 -2.31
N LEU A 117 -2.38 -0.34 -1.62
CA LEU A 117 -3.26 -1.33 -2.23
C LEU A 117 -4.10 -0.72 -3.35
N GLN A 118 -4.62 0.49 -3.16
CA GLN A 118 -5.47 1.19 -4.13
C GLN A 118 -4.68 1.51 -5.42
N VAL A 119 -3.46 2.05 -5.28
CA VAL A 119 -2.54 2.31 -6.40
C VAL A 119 -2.22 1.02 -7.15
N LEU A 120 -1.90 -0.05 -6.43
CA LEU A 120 -1.61 -1.37 -7.01
C LEU A 120 -2.81 -1.90 -7.81
N ASN A 121 -4.01 -1.85 -7.23
CA ASN A 121 -5.24 -2.25 -7.90
C ASN A 121 -5.47 -1.46 -9.20
N VAL A 122 -5.37 -0.14 -9.14
CA VAL A 122 -5.60 0.73 -10.30
C VAL A 122 -4.52 0.55 -11.36
N ALA A 123 -3.25 0.39 -10.98
CA ALA A 123 -2.16 0.14 -11.92
C ALA A 123 -2.33 -1.18 -12.69
N LEU A 124 -3.02 -2.16 -12.09
CA LEU A 124 -3.38 -3.43 -12.73
C LEU A 124 -4.72 -3.37 -13.49
N GLY A 125 -5.42 -2.22 -13.50
CA GLY A 125 -6.66 -2.01 -14.26
C GLY A 125 -7.94 -2.10 -13.44
N GLY A 126 -7.86 -2.17 -12.13
CA GLY A 126 -9.01 -2.12 -11.21
C GLY A 126 -9.56 -0.71 -11.00
N THR A 127 -10.61 -0.60 -10.20
CA THR A 127 -11.28 0.67 -9.88
C THR A 127 -11.50 0.83 -8.38
N LEU A 128 -11.84 2.05 -7.94
CA LEU A 128 -12.06 2.38 -6.53
C LEU A 128 -13.46 2.94 -6.30
N TYR A 129 -13.99 2.73 -5.09
CA TYR A 129 -14.93 3.66 -4.49
C TYR A 129 -14.16 4.92 -4.06
N GLN A 130 -14.56 6.07 -4.58
CA GLN A 130 -13.93 7.34 -4.23
C GLN A 130 -14.31 7.78 -2.81
N ASP A 131 -15.48 7.35 -2.34
CA ASP A 131 -15.95 7.59 -0.98
C ASP A 131 -16.96 6.50 -0.58
N LEU A 132 -16.61 5.69 0.41
CA LEU A 132 -17.48 4.60 0.87
C LEU A 132 -18.85 5.09 1.35
N PRO A 133 -18.95 6.13 2.21
CA PRO A 133 -20.25 6.60 2.69
C PRO A 133 -21.23 7.03 1.62
N SER A 134 -20.76 7.58 0.50
CA SER A 134 -21.63 8.07 -0.58
C SER A 134 -21.85 7.08 -1.71
N GLN A 135 -20.93 6.12 -1.92
CA GLN A 135 -20.95 5.26 -3.10
C GLN A 135 -21.16 3.77 -2.80
N TYR A 136 -20.83 3.32 -1.59
CA TYR A 136 -20.95 1.92 -1.21
C TYR A 136 -22.33 1.65 -0.59
N SER A 137 -23.12 0.83 -1.26
CA SER A 137 -24.47 0.49 -0.81
C SER A 137 -24.46 -0.77 0.03
N SER A 138 -24.30 -0.63 1.34
CA SER A 138 -24.45 -1.71 2.31
C SER A 138 -25.27 -1.22 3.49
N ASP A 139 -26.26 -2.01 3.92
CA ASP A 139 -27.09 -1.70 5.10
C ASP A 139 -26.32 -1.75 6.43
N GLY A 140 -25.03 -2.12 6.39
CA GLY A 140 -24.18 -2.29 7.56
C GLY A 140 -22.80 -1.66 7.46
N LEU A 141 -22.62 -0.63 6.59
CA LEU A 141 -21.31 0.02 6.44
C LEU A 141 -20.76 0.50 7.80
N ILE A 142 -19.60 -0.04 8.17
CA ILE A 142 -18.91 0.33 9.39
C ILE A 142 -18.02 1.57 9.16
N ALA A 143 -17.47 2.13 10.25
CA ALA A 143 -16.62 3.31 10.14
C ALA A 143 -15.20 2.95 9.73
N HIS A 144 -14.88 3.10 8.44
CA HIS A 144 -13.53 2.88 7.91
C HIS A 144 -12.57 4.07 8.12
N ARG A 145 -13.06 5.19 8.65
CA ARG A 145 -12.22 6.35 9.02
C ARG A 145 -12.32 6.60 10.52
N GLN A 146 -11.50 5.87 11.29
CA GLN A 146 -11.49 5.96 12.75
C GLN A 146 -10.95 7.32 13.25
N LYS A 147 -11.39 7.70 14.46
CA LYS A 147 -10.90 8.89 15.17
C LYS A 147 -9.90 8.55 16.29
N MET A 148 -9.69 7.27 16.54
CA MET A 148 -8.74 6.75 17.54
C MET A 148 -7.31 6.72 16.99
N PRO A 149 -6.27 6.65 17.83
CA PRO A 149 -4.88 6.51 17.38
C PRO A 149 -4.66 5.31 16.47
N LYS A 150 -3.74 5.41 15.49
CA LYS A 150 -3.47 4.37 14.49
C LYS A 150 -3.07 3.01 15.06
N TRP A 151 -2.51 2.94 16.25
CA TRP A 151 -2.16 1.69 16.92
C TRP A 151 -3.33 0.96 17.58
N GLN A 152 -4.53 1.58 17.60
CA GLN A 152 -5.76 0.94 18.08
C GLN A 152 -6.55 0.33 16.93
N TRP A 153 -6.97 -0.91 17.10
CA TRP A 153 -7.88 -1.59 16.17
C TRP A 153 -9.31 -1.04 16.28
N THR A 154 -10.08 -1.16 15.21
CA THR A 154 -11.48 -0.71 15.13
C THR A 154 -12.46 -1.79 14.71
N HIS A 155 -12.04 -2.70 13.84
CA HIS A 155 -12.92 -3.78 13.37
C HIS A 155 -12.11 -5.05 13.12
N GLU A 156 -12.85 -6.13 12.93
CA GLU A 156 -12.33 -7.45 12.59
C GLU A 156 -12.42 -7.64 11.07
N VAL A 157 -11.45 -8.34 10.50
CA VAL A 157 -11.44 -8.80 9.11
C VAL A 157 -11.32 -10.31 9.10
N GLU A 158 -12.09 -10.94 8.22
CA GLU A 158 -12.02 -12.36 7.92
C GLU A 158 -11.06 -12.58 6.76
N VAL A 159 -10.05 -13.42 6.97
CA VAL A 159 -9.06 -13.80 5.96
C VAL A 159 -9.40 -15.19 5.41
N ASP A 160 -9.32 -15.35 4.09
CA ASP A 160 -9.48 -16.66 3.44
C ASP A 160 -8.42 -17.64 3.97
N ASP A 161 -8.84 -18.72 4.60
CA ASP A 161 -7.98 -19.73 5.21
C ASP A 161 -7.08 -20.48 4.19
N ASN A 162 -7.43 -20.43 2.91
CA ASN A 162 -6.64 -21.00 1.82
C ASN A 162 -5.63 -20.02 1.20
N SER A 163 -5.63 -18.75 1.64
CA SER A 163 -4.72 -17.73 1.13
C SER A 163 -3.30 -17.88 1.68
N GLU A 164 -2.31 -17.39 0.94
CA GLU A 164 -0.95 -17.29 1.46
C GLU A 164 -0.85 -16.22 2.55
N MET A 165 -1.72 -15.20 2.50
CA MET A 165 -1.83 -14.22 3.57
C MET A 165 -2.19 -14.85 4.92
N ALA A 166 -3.12 -15.80 4.98
CA ALA A 166 -3.47 -16.52 6.21
C ALA A 166 -2.25 -17.25 6.80
N GLN A 167 -1.40 -17.83 5.96
CA GLN A 167 -0.16 -18.47 6.38
C GLN A 167 0.88 -17.45 6.87
N ILE A 168 1.01 -16.30 6.19
CA ILE A 168 1.92 -15.21 6.60
C ILE A 168 1.49 -14.63 7.93
N MET A 169 0.20 -14.38 8.11
CA MET A 169 -0.36 -13.77 9.32
C MET A 169 -0.48 -14.78 10.48
N ASP A 170 -0.44 -16.09 10.20
CA ASP A 170 -0.72 -17.17 11.17
C ASP A 170 -2.08 -16.96 11.88
N SER A 171 -3.07 -16.41 11.15
CA SER A 171 -4.40 -16.09 11.65
C SER A 171 -5.40 -15.88 10.51
N VAL A 172 -6.64 -16.23 10.72
CA VAL A 172 -7.77 -15.97 9.82
C VAL A 172 -8.73 -14.90 10.35
N ASP A 173 -8.67 -14.59 11.63
CA ASP A 173 -9.44 -13.53 12.29
C ASP A 173 -8.48 -12.44 12.75
N LEU A 174 -8.47 -11.32 12.06
CA LEU A 174 -7.56 -10.21 12.35
C LEU A 174 -8.33 -9.02 12.92
N ARG A 175 -7.70 -8.31 13.84
CA ARG A 175 -8.15 -7.00 14.31
C ARG A 175 -7.31 -5.92 13.67
N VAL A 176 -7.96 -5.01 12.94
CA VAL A 176 -7.29 -3.99 12.14
C VAL A 176 -7.71 -2.58 12.53
N ASN A 177 -6.82 -1.62 12.32
CA ASN A 177 -7.14 -0.21 12.33
C ASN A 177 -7.72 0.22 10.97
N SER A 178 -8.35 1.40 10.89
CA SER A 178 -8.94 1.85 9.63
C SER A 178 -8.89 3.37 9.50
N TYR A 179 -8.26 3.84 8.41
CA TYR A 179 -8.04 5.27 8.14
C TYR A 179 -8.28 5.62 6.67
N HIS A 180 -9.29 5.01 6.06
CA HIS A 180 -9.61 5.24 4.65
C HIS A 180 -11.10 5.54 4.46
N HIS A 181 -11.43 6.25 3.40
CA HIS A 181 -12.79 6.42 2.91
C HIS A 181 -12.90 5.97 1.44
N GLN A 182 -11.76 5.78 0.77
CA GLN A 182 -11.67 5.08 -0.51
C GLN A 182 -11.41 3.58 -0.27
N ALA A 183 -11.87 2.73 -1.19
CA ALA A 183 -11.63 1.29 -1.15
C ALA A 183 -11.67 0.69 -2.56
N VAL A 184 -11.19 -0.55 -2.70
CA VAL A 184 -11.32 -1.32 -3.95
C VAL A 184 -12.79 -1.51 -4.30
N LYS A 185 -13.17 -1.15 -5.54
CA LYS A 185 -14.51 -1.35 -6.11
C LYS A 185 -14.54 -2.58 -7.01
N ASN A 186 -13.71 -2.56 -8.04
CA ASN A 186 -13.44 -3.73 -8.86
C ASN A 186 -11.97 -4.10 -8.69
N LEU A 187 -11.73 -5.29 -8.19
CA LEU A 187 -10.37 -5.80 -8.08
C LEU A 187 -9.85 -6.14 -9.47
N ALA A 188 -8.61 -5.74 -9.75
CA ALA A 188 -7.93 -6.05 -10.99
C ALA A 188 -7.49 -7.52 -11.04
N GLU A 189 -7.60 -8.14 -12.21
CA GLU A 189 -6.89 -9.39 -12.45
C GLU A 189 -5.37 -9.13 -12.60
N PRO A 190 -4.53 -10.01 -12.10
CA PRO A 190 -4.81 -11.35 -11.55
C PRO A 190 -4.95 -11.41 -10.02
N LEU A 191 -5.17 -10.29 -9.32
CA LEU A 191 -5.29 -10.29 -7.86
C LEU A 191 -6.56 -11.05 -7.41
N SER A 192 -6.48 -11.65 -6.22
CA SER A 192 -7.59 -12.26 -5.51
C SER A 192 -7.89 -11.52 -4.22
N VAL A 193 -9.17 -11.33 -3.90
CA VAL A 193 -9.57 -10.84 -2.57
C VAL A 193 -9.28 -11.93 -1.56
N VAL A 194 -8.53 -11.59 -0.52
CA VAL A 194 -8.15 -12.55 0.53
C VAL A 194 -8.55 -12.11 1.94
N ALA A 195 -9.01 -10.87 2.11
CA ALA A 195 -9.62 -10.44 3.37
C ALA A 195 -10.72 -9.40 3.13
N GLN A 196 -11.79 -9.49 3.93
CA GLN A 196 -12.92 -8.56 3.90
C GLN A 196 -13.35 -8.20 5.31
N ALA A 197 -13.85 -6.97 5.48
CA ALA A 197 -14.58 -6.56 6.67
C ALA A 197 -16.00 -7.13 6.66
N CYS A 198 -16.69 -7.10 7.81
CA CYS A 198 -18.05 -7.68 7.95
C CYS A 198 -19.10 -7.01 7.05
N ASP A 199 -18.84 -5.81 6.53
CA ASP A 199 -19.69 -5.08 5.57
C ASP A 199 -19.36 -5.40 4.12
N GLY A 200 -18.36 -6.27 3.87
CA GLY A 200 -17.93 -6.71 2.54
C GLY A 200 -16.89 -5.80 1.86
N VAL A 201 -16.42 -4.76 2.55
CA VAL A 201 -15.32 -3.92 2.02
C VAL A 201 -14.05 -4.78 1.94
N VAL A 202 -13.37 -4.70 0.79
CA VAL A 202 -12.11 -5.41 0.56
C VAL A 202 -11.02 -4.79 1.44
N GLU A 203 -10.43 -5.64 2.27
CA GLU A 203 -9.38 -5.25 3.22
C GLU A 203 -7.99 -5.79 2.83
N ALA A 204 -7.94 -6.88 2.04
CA ALA A 204 -6.68 -7.33 1.47
C ALA A 204 -6.86 -8.06 0.14
N ALA A 205 -5.81 -7.98 -0.69
CA ALA A 205 -5.69 -8.71 -1.93
C ALA A 205 -4.24 -9.20 -2.13
N GLU A 206 -4.10 -10.34 -2.80
CA GLU A 206 -2.79 -10.92 -3.12
C GLU A 206 -2.78 -11.48 -4.56
N TYR A 207 -1.58 -11.67 -5.11
CA TYR A 207 -1.39 -12.47 -6.32
C TYR A 207 -1.57 -13.95 -5.98
N PRO A 208 -2.26 -14.76 -6.82
CA PRO A 208 -2.67 -16.12 -6.47
C PRO A 208 -1.54 -17.10 -6.13
N ASP A 209 -0.33 -16.83 -6.60
CA ASP A 209 0.87 -17.62 -6.29
C ASP A 209 2.02 -16.67 -5.91
N LEU A 210 2.21 -16.45 -4.61
CA LEU A 210 3.26 -15.55 -4.10
C LEU A 210 4.68 -16.10 -4.35
N SER A 211 4.83 -17.38 -4.66
CA SER A 211 6.14 -17.93 -5.06
C SER A 211 6.53 -17.51 -6.48
N GLU A 212 5.55 -17.26 -7.35
CA GLU A 212 5.78 -16.72 -8.69
C GLU A 212 5.96 -15.19 -8.64
N ARG A 213 5.02 -14.49 -7.99
CA ARG A 213 5.04 -13.03 -7.84
C ARG A 213 4.57 -12.64 -6.46
N TRP A 214 5.46 -12.13 -5.66
CA TRP A 214 5.10 -11.65 -4.33
C TRP A 214 4.45 -10.26 -4.44
N ILE A 215 3.12 -10.23 -4.51
CA ILE A 215 2.31 -9.02 -4.58
C ILE A 215 1.21 -9.14 -3.53
N VAL A 216 1.26 -8.30 -2.51
CA VAL A 216 0.30 -8.27 -1.40
C VAL A 216 -0.11 -6.83 -1.15
N GLY A 217 -1.40 -6.60 -0.95
CA GLY A 217 -1.93 -5.31 -0.54
C GLY A 217 -2.90 -5.43 0.62
N VAL A 218 -2.80 -4.53 1.60
CA VAL A 218 -3.72 -4.41 2.73
C VAL A 218 -4.31 -3.01 2.81
N GLN A 219 -5.59 -2.91 3.18
CA GLN A 219 -6.28 -1.62 3.25
C GLN A 219 -6.04 -0.91 4.59
N TRP A 220 -5.80 -1.69 5.65
CA TRP A 220 -5.45 -1.14 6.97
C TRP A 220 -4.00 -0.68 7.05
N HIS A 221 -3.63 -0.03 8.16
CA HIS A 221 -2.28 0.44 8.42
C HIS A 221 -1.49 -0.56 9.27
N ALA A 222 -0.97 -1.61 8.63
CA ALA A 222 -0.19 -2.66 9.28
C ALA A 222 1.08 -2.11 9.95
N GLU A 223 1.69 -1.05 9.38
CA GLU A 223 2.88 -0.40 9.92
C GLU A 223 2.66 0.17 11.32
N ALA A 224 1.45 0.66 11.61
CA ALA A 224 1.13 1.25 12.91
C ALA A 224 0.73 0.21 13.97
N MET A 225 0.52 -1.04 13.58
CA MET A 225 0.08 -2.13 14.46
C MET A 225 1.20 -3.10 14.84
N ARG A 226 2.41 -2.96 14.27
CA ARG A 226 3.55 -3.86 14.45
C ARG A 226 3.94 -4.12 15.91
N ASP A 227 3.82 -3.10 16.75
CA ASP A 227 4.29 -3.11 18.15
C ASP A 227 3.15 -3.24 19.15
N THR A 228 1.93 -3.57 18.69
CA THR A 228 0.74 -3.77 19.50
C THR A 228 0.67 -5.20 20.04
N GLN A 229 -0.48 -5.56 20.62
CA GLN A 229 -0.78 -6.92 21.05
C GLN A 229 -1.05 -7.89 19.88
N SER A 230 -0.92 -7.41 18.64
CA SER A 230 -1.17 -8.16 17.40
C SER A 230 0.13 -8.28 16.59
N PRO A 231 1.05 -9.17 16.99
CA PRO A 231 2.37 -9.31 16.36
C PRO A 231 2.32 -9.80 14.91
N GLU A 232 1.21 -10.39 14.49
CA GLU A 232 0.97 -10.91 13.14
C GLU A 232 1.20 -9.84 12.06
N HIS A 233 0.93 -8.56 12.34
CA HIS A 233 1.16 -7.47 11.39
C HIS A 233 2.65 -7.28 11.01
N ARG A 234 3.60 -7.71 11.85
CA ARG A 234 5.03 -7.74 11.52
C ARG A 234 5.36 -8.77 10.45
N ASN A 235 4.61 -9.87 10.42
CA ASN A 235 4.86 -10.97 9.52
C ASN A 235 4.76 -10.53 8.05
N LEU A 236 3.91 -9.56 7.72
CA LEU A 236 3.80 -8.98 6.38
C LEU A 236 5.11 -8.33 5.93
N PHE A 237 5.75 -7.54 6.82
CA PHE A 237 7.05 -6.94 6.53
C PHE A 237 8.15 -7.99 6.41
N THR A 238 8.14 -8.99 7.30
CA THR A 238 9.11 -10.10 7.25
C THR A 238 8.99 -10.90 5.96
N ALA A 239 7.77 -11.24 5.53
CA ALA A 239 7.52 -11.95 4.29
C ALA A 239 7.92 -11.13 3.06
N HIS A 240 7.60 -9.82 3.04
CA HIS A 240 8.01 -8.92 1.97
C HIS A 240 9.53 -8.83 1.84
N VAL A 241 10.24 -8.63 2.95
CA VAL A 241 11.71 -8.54 2.96
C VAL A 241 12.34 -9.88 2.53
N ALA A 242 11.79 -11.02 2.97
CA ALA A 242 12.26 -12.33 2.54
C ALA A 242 12.06 -12.54 1.02
N ALA A 243 10.92 -12.13 0.47
CA ALA A 243 10.68 -12.18 -0.98
C ALA A 243 11.66 -11.27 -1.75
N ALA A 244 11.94 -10.08 -1.24
CA ALA A 244 12.90 -9.15 -1.82
C ALA A 244 14.34 -9.70 -1.78
N GLU A 245 14.72 -10.42 -0.73
CA GLU A 245 16.01 -11.09 -0.65
C GLU A 245 16.13 -12.18 -1.74
N GLN A 246 15.09 -12.97 -1.94
CA GLN A 246 15.06 -13.98 -3.02
C GLN A 246 15.13 -13.33 -4.41
N TYR A 247 14.45 -12.20 -4.60
CA TYR A 247 14.55 -11.44 -5.85
C TYR A 247 15.98 -10.92 -6.08
N ALA A 248 16.61 -10.31 -5.07
CA ALA A 248 17.99 -9.82 -5.15
C ALA A 248 18.98 -10.93 -5.52
N LEU A 249 18.84 -12.12 -4.91
CA LEU A 249 19.68 -13.27 -5.22
C LEU A 249 19.50 -13.74 -6.67
N ARG A 250 18.26 -13.83 -7.18
CA ARG A 250 17.99 -14.19 -8.58
C ARG A 250 18.58 -13.16 -9.54
N ARG A 251 18.43 -11.88 -9.26
CA ARG A 251 18.98 -10.79 -10.09
C ARG A 251 20.50 -10.77 -10.14
N ALA A 252 21.18 -11.18 -9.07
CA ALA A 252 22.64 -11.21 -9.02
C ALA A 252 23.26 -12.35 -9.87
N VAL A 253 22.45 -13.35 -10.25
CA VAL A 253 22.91 -14.53 -11.03
C VAL A 253 22.54 -14.41 -12.51
N ALA A 254 21.58 -13.55 -12.87
CA ALA A 254 21.15 -13.31 -14.25
C ALA A 254 22.05 -12.29 -14.95
#